data_9b707edb7f4ffb2fd612876993f358b6
#
_entry.id   9b707edb7f4ffb2fd612876993f358b6
#
_cell.length_a   1.000
_cell.length_b   1.000
_cell.length_c   1.000
_cell.angle_alpha   90.00
_cell.angle_beta   90.00
_cell.angle_gamma   90.00
#
_symmetry.space_group_name_H-M   'P 1'
#
loop_
_entity.id
_entity.type
_entity.pdbx_description
1 polymer ?
#
loop_
_entity_poly.entity_id
_entity_poly.type
_entity_poly.pdbx_seq_one_letter_code
_entity_poly.pdbx_strand_id
1 'polypeptide(L)'
;ELGYIVPIEVGGISTLVSCLVGAKLNLTVINADGAGRAVPLLQMTTFATHGADVNPCVLTNSSDYKIVYEVSDSREASASTTIEALARSALSMREFDQVGGITMWTMDRALMSKAILIKGTITKCIQLGKIIGNEQYLIKPNISSIQNVLNTINYHSQIVCQGKILDAKNTAIGGFDSGLMTIQQDQTPENLIKIIFQNESLIVWDSGQGSPLVTAPDLISYLIIPEATHKRQLVYSNSDIIDPSTQQLKEELKNAEIIVLTMKAPQTLLDQESNLISSSVLKSFHEVLQNVGYYGACISFQEEA
;
A
#
# COMPACT_ATOMS: atom_id res chain seq x y z
N GLU A 1 -24.88 0.38 -18.36
CA GLU A 1 -25.12 1.31 -17.25
C GLU A 1 -24.24 0.88 -16.07
N LEU A 2 -23.50 1.82 -15.45
CA LEU A 2 -22.69 1.55 -14.26
C LEU A 2 -23.63 1.48 -13.06
N GLY A 3 -23.55 0.40 -12.28
CA GLY A 3 -24.35 0.22 -11.06
C GLY A 3 -23.55 0.40 -9.77
N TYR A 4 -22.25 0.14 -9.82
CA TYR A 4 -21.39 0.09 -8.63
C TYR A 4 -19.99 0.62 -8.94
N ILE A 5 -19.30 1.04 -7.88
CA ILE A 5 -17.88 1.34 -7.87
C ILE A 5 -17.20 0.45 -6.85
N VAL A 6 -16.02 -0.05 -7.18
CA VAL A 6 -15.14 -0.77 -6.25
C VAL A 6 -13.76 -0.14 -6.28
N PRO A 7 -13.13 0.14 -5.12
CA PRO A 7 -11.74 0.58 -5.08
C PRO A 7 -10.81 -0.47 -5.70
N ILE A 8 -9.79 -0.03 -6.40
CA ILE A 8 -8.75 -0.93 -6.93
C ILE A 8 -8.04 -1.64 -5.77
N GLU A 9 -7.68 -0.85 -4.78
CA GLU A 9 -7.04 -1.29 -3.54
C GLU A 9 -7.51 -0.42 -2.37
N VAL A 10 -7.38 -0.92 -1.17
CA VAL A 10 -7.59 -0.12 0.03
C VAL A 10 -6.37 0.76 0.28
N GLY A 11 -6.58 2.07 0.32
CA GLY A 11 -5.53 3.06 0.53
C GLY A 11 -6.13 4.41 0.92
N GLY A 12 -5.30 5.30 1.46
CA GLY A 12 -5.75 6.61 1.98
C GLY A 12 -6.41 7.48 0.92
N ILE A 13 -5.89 7.50 -0.30
CA ILE A 13 -6.42 8.31 -1.40
C ILE A 13 -7.40 7.49 -2.27
N SER A 14 -7.01 6.30 -2.72
CA SER A 14 -7.78 5.49 -3.66
C SER A 14 -9.19 5.15 -3.15
N THR A 15 -9.31 4.79 -1.87
CA THR A 15 -10.61 4.51 -1.24
C THR A 15 -11.47 5.77 -1.12
N LEU A 16 -10.89 6.89 -0.69
CA LEU A 16 -11.62 8.15 -0.55
C LEU A 16 -12.10 8.69 -1.90
N VAL A 17 -11.27 8.60 -2.94
CA VAL A 17 -11.65 8.97 -4.31
C VAL A 17 -12.80 8.10 -4.80
N SER A 18 -12.76 6.79 -4.58
CA SER A 18 -13.86 5.89 -4.93
C SER A 18 -15.16 6.25 -4.22
N CYS A 19 -15.10 6.60 -2.93
CA CYS A 19 -16.27 7.08 -2.17
C CYS A 19 -16.80 8.42 -2.71
N LEU A 20 -15.91 9.36 -3.05
CA LEU A 20 -16.28 10.66 -3.60
C LEU A 20 -16.97 10.52 -4.96
N VAL A 21 -16.42 9.68 -5.83
CA VAL A 21 -17.00 9.40 -7.16
C VAL A 21 -18.36 8.74 -7.01
N GLY A 22 -18.47 7.74 -6.11
CA GLY A 22 -19.75 7.10 -5.79
C GLY A 22 -20.82 8.10 -5.34
N ALA A 23 -20.46 8.99 -4.42
CA ALA A 23 -21.36 10.03 -3.94
C ALA A 23 -21.77 11.02 -5.04
N LYS A 24 -20.82 11.46 -5.88
CA LYS A 24 -21.10 12.39 -6.98
C LYS A 24 -22.00 11.80 -8.08
N LEU A 25 -21.81 10.52 -8.38
CA LEU A 25 -22.56 9.81 -9.42
C LEU A 25 -23.82 9.09 -8.88
N ASN A 26 -24.08 9.18 -7.57
CA ASN A 26 -25.13 8.42 -6.90
C ASN A 26 -25.03 6.90 -7.14
N LEU A 27 -23.81 6.38 -7.08
CA LEU A 27 -23.51 4.96 -7.24
C LEU A 27 -23.12 4.33 -5.90
N THR A 28 -23.48 3.08 -5.70
CA THR A 28 -23.07 2.31 -4.52
C THR A 28 -21.59 1.97 -4.61
N VAL A 29 -20.82 2.24 -3.53
CA VAL A 29 -19.44 1.79 -3.38
C VAL A 29 -19.44 0.45 -2.67
N ILE A 30 -18.80 -0.54 -3.28
CA ILE A 30 -18.71 -1.89 -2.73
C ILE A 30 -17.69 -1.90 -1.58
N ASN A 31 -18.09 -2.45 -0.43
CA ASN A 31 -17.22 -2.63 0.72
C ASN A 31 -16.25 -3.80 0.53
N ALA A 32 -15.34 -3.63 -0.40
CA ALA A 32 -14.31 -4.58 -0.79
C ALA A 32 -13.27 -3.86 -1.65
N ASP A 33 -12.17 -4.53 -1.98
CA ASP A 33 -11.18 -4.08 -2.94
C ASP A 33 -10.45 -5.26 -3.60
N GLY A 34 -9.48 -4.97 -4.45
CA GLY A 34 -8.73 -5.99 -5.20
C GLY A 34 -7.52 -6.59 -4.49
N ALA A 35 -7.09 -6.06 -3.34
CA ALA A 35 -5.83 -6.50 -2.73
C ALA A 35 -5.87 -6.62 -1.20
N GLY A 36 -6.76 -5.90 -0.51
CA GLY A 36 -6.83 -5.84 0.96
C GLY A 36 -5.68 -5.08 1.60
N ARG A 37 -4.82 -4.50 0.80
CA ARG A 37 -3.68 -3.65 1.14
C ARG A 37 -3.34 -2.77 -0.07
N ALA A 38 -2.54 -1.75 0.14
CA ALA A 38 -1.90 -1.07 -0.96
C ALA A 38 -0.86 -1.99 -1.63
N VAL A 39 -0.83 -2.04 -2.94
CA VAL A 39 0.07 -2.88 -3.74
C VAL A 39 0.86 -2.04 -4.74
N PRO A 40 2.15 -2.37 -4.96
CA PRO A 40 3.00 -1.58 -5.85
C PRO A 40 2.58 -1.63 -7.32
N LEU A 41 1.91 -2.70 -7.76
CA LEU A 41 1.59 -2.96 -9.16
C LEU A 41 0.14 -3.40 -9.36
N LEU A 42 -0.49 -2.97 -10.45
CA LEU A 42 -1.89 -3.28 -10.78
C LEU A 42 -2.16 -4.77 -10.92
N GLN A 43 -1.21 -5.53 -11.50
CA GLN A 43 -1.35 -6.99 -11.65
C GLN A 43 -1.38 -7.77 -10.33
N MET A 44 -1.09 -7.12 -9.20
CA MET A 44 -1.16 -7.74 -7.87
C MET A 44 -2.58 -7.75 -7.28
N THR A 45 -3.59 -7.34 -8.05
CA THR A 45 -4.97 -7.34 -7.60
C THR A 45 -5.71 -8.61 -8.03
N THR A 46 -6.71 -9.00 -7.25
CA THR A 46 -7.61 -10.11 -7.61
C THR A 46 -8.41 -9.83 -8.87
N PHE A 47 -8.59 -8.57 -9.25
CA PHE A 47 -9.24 -8.17 -10.50
C PHE A 47 -8.43 -8.61 -11.71
N ALA A 48 -7.13 -8.28 -11.71
CA ALA A 48 -6.21 -8.69 -12.79
C ALA A 48 -6.09 -10.20 -12.89
N THR A 49 -5.98 -10.90 -11.77
CA THR A 49 -5.77 -12.36 -11.74
C THR A 49 -7.02 -13.17 -12.08
N HIS A 50 -8.21 -12.57 -12.00
CA HIS A 50 -9.49 -13.23 -12.36
C HIS A 50 -10.05 -12.78 -13.71
N GLY A 51 -9.24 -12.13 -14.53
CA GLY A 51 -9.61 -11.80 -15.90
C GLY A 51 -10.64 -10.68 -16.01
N ALA A 52 -10.64 -9.73 -15.09
CA ALA A 52 -11.41 -8.51 -15.25
C ALA A 52 -10.88 -7.74 -16.47
N ASP A 53 -11.80 -7.27 -17.31
CA ASP A 53 -11.45 -6.56 -18.53
C ASP A 53 -10.85 -5.20 -18.22
N VAL A 54 -9.62 -4.96 -18.65
CA VAL A 54 -8.97 -3.66 -18.46
C VAL A 54 -9.50 -2.57 -19.38
N ASN A 55 -10.15 -2.97 -20.47
CA ASN A 55 -10.69 -2.05 -21.47
C ASN A 55 -12.15 -1.62 -21.16
N PRO A 56 -12.48 -0.36 -21.42
CA PRO A 56 -11.57 0.74 -21.62
C PRO A 56 -10.93 1.18 -20.31
N CYS A 57 -9.63 1.48 -20.33
CA CYS A 57 -8.97 2.12 -19.21
C CYS A 57 -8.90 3.63 -19.46
N VAL A 58 -9.28 4.43 -18.48
CA VAL A 58 -9.28 5.89 -18.58
C VAL A 58 -8.37 6.48 -17.51
N LEU A 59 -7.38 7.23 -17.94
CA LEU A 59 -6.52 8.07 -17.09
C LEU A 59 -6.96 9.54 -17.26
N THR A 60 -7.16 10.24 -16.16
CA THR A 60 -7.53 11.65 -16.14
C THR A 60 -6.85 12.39 -14.98
N ASN A 61 -6.77 13.72 -15.07
CA ASN A 61 -6.26 14.59 -14.01
C ASN A 61 -7.21 15.76 -13.70
N SER A 62 -6.81 16.62 -12.77
CA SER A 62 -7.59 17.78 -12.35
C SER A 62 -7.71 18.89 -13.41
N SER A 63 -6.88 18.85 -14.45
CA SER A 63 -6.91 19.80 -15.61
C SER A 63 -7.75 19.29 -16.78
N ASP A 64 -8.59 18.27 -16.55
CA ASP A 64 -9.46 17.63 -17.55
C ASP A 64 -8.72 16.97 -18.73
N TYR A 65 -7.39 16.76 -18.62
CA TYR A 65 -6.70 15.89 -19.57
C TYR A 65 -7.16 14.44 -19.38
N LYS A 66 -7.44 13.80 -20.50
CA LYS A 66 -7.95 12.42 -20.51
C LYS A 66 -7.25 11.60 -21.59
N ILE A 67 -6.78 10.42 -21.20
CA ILE A 67 -6.24 9.40 -22.10
C ILE A 67 -7.10 8.15 -21.95
N VAL A 68 -7.50 7.57 -23.06
CA VAL A 68 -8.18 6.27 -23.09
C VAL A 68 -7.22 5.25 -23.65
N TYR A 69 -7.00 4.20 -22.90
CA TYR A 69 -6.16 3.07 -23.30
C TYR A 69 -7.05 1.89 -23.68
N GLU A 70 -6.69 1.24 -24.76
CA GLU A 70 -7.23 -0.04 -25.17
C GLU A 70 -6.06 -0.94 -25.54
N VAL A 71 -6.04 -2.17 -25.01
CA VAL A 71 -4.98 -3.14 -25.25
C VAL A 71 -5.59 -4.44 -25.76
N SER A 72 -4.80 -5.19 -26.53
CA SER A 72 -5.15 -6.56 -26.91
C SER A 72 -5.15 -7.46 -25.67
N ASP A 73 -5.89 -8.58 -25.75
CA ASP A 73 -5.92 -9.59 -24.68
C ASP A 73 -6.26 -9.00 -23.28
N SER A 74 -7.20 -8.06 -23.29
CA SER A 74 -7.55 -7.15 -22.17
C SER A 74 -7.97 -7.87 -20.87
N ARG A 75 -8.17 -9.17 -20.89
CA ARG A 75 -8.51 -10.00 -19.73
C ARG A 75 -7.34 -10.81 -19.18
N GLU A 76 -6.18 -10.73 -19.80
CA GLU A 76 -4.97 -11.35 -19.28
C GLU A 76 -4.32 -10.48 -18.22
N ALA A 77 -3.66 -11.07 -17.23
CA ALA A 77 -2.95 -10.35 -16.19
C ALA A 77 -1.86 -9.41 -16.77
N SER A 78 -1.24 -9.79 -17.87
CA SER A 78 -0.26 -9.00 -18.64
C SER A 78 -0.83 -7.68 -19.17
N ALA A 79 -2.13 -7.60 -19.44
CA ALA A 79 -2.79 -6.37 -19.87
C ALA A 79 -2.73 -5.29 -18.79
N SER A 80 -2.89 -5.65 -17.52
CA SER A 80 -2.75 -4.72 -16.39
C SER A 80 -1.33 -4.16 -16.31
N THR A 81 -0.31 -4.98 -16.54
CA THR A 81 1.10 -4.55 -16.60
C THR A 81 1.33 -3.56 -17.75
N THR A 82 0.76 -3.82 -18.91
CA THR A 82 0.85 -2.94 -20.08
C THR A 82 0.18 -1.59 -19.80
N ILE A 83 -1.05 -1.61 -19.26
CA ILE A 83 -1.77 -0.39 -18.88
C ILE A 83 -0.97 0.42 -17.85
N GLU A 84 -0.40 -0.25 -16.85
CA GLU A 84 0.41 0.42 -15.83
C GLU A 84 1.62 1.13 -16.44
N ALA A 85 2.37 0.46 -17.32
CA ALA A 85 3.53 1.06 -17.99
C ALA A 85 3.14 2.29 -18.83
N LEU A 86 2.03 2.21 -19.58
CA LEU A 86 1.50 3.31 -20.37
C LEU A 86 1.03 4.47 -19.48
N ALA A 87 0.30 4.18 -18.41
CA ALA A 87 -0.20 5.19 -17.49
C ALA A 87 0.94 5.91 -16.75
N ARG A 88 1.96 5.18 -16.27
CA ARG A 88 3.14 5.78 -15.64
C ARG A 88 3.91 6.69 -16.61
N SER A 89 4.04 6.30 -17.87
CA SER A 89 4.64 7.15 -18.90
C SER A 89 3.85 8.43 -19.10
N ALA A 90 2.53 8.36 -19.13
CA ALA A 90 1.67 9.54 -19.25
C ALA A 90 1.74 10.44 -18.00
N LEU A 91 1.76 9.85 -16.79
CA LEU A 91 1.88 10.61 -15.54
C LEU A 91 3.19 11.40 -15.44
N SER A 92 4.26 10.94 -16.09
CA SER A 92 5.55 11.64 -16.12
C SER A 92 5.57 12.86 -17.07
N MET A 93 4.53 13.03 -17.90
CA MET A 93 4.41 14.22 -18.75
C MET A 93 4.01 15.45 -17.92
N ARG A 94 4.49 16.61 -18.37
CA ARG A 94 4.20 17.90 -17.72
C ARG A 94 2.71 18.17 -17.54
N GLU A 95 1.90 17.74 -18.50
CA GLU A 95 0.45 17.95 -18.54
C GLU A 95 -0.27 17.21 -17.40
N PHE A 96 0.30 16.10 -16.91
CA PHE A 96 -0.26 15.34 -15.80
C PHE A 96 0.36 15.69 -14.45
N ASP A 97 1.54 16.30 -14.42
CA ASP A 97 2.24 16.75 -13.20
C ASP A 97 2.31 15.64 -12.12
N GLN A 98 2.60 14.41 -12.56
CA GLN A 98 2.69 13.21 -11.74
C GLN A 98 1.41 12.80 -10.99
N VAL A 99 0.27 13.42 -11.28
CA VAL A 99 -1.01 13.15 -10.62
C VAL A 99 -2.09 12.78 -11.61
N GLY A 100 -2.76 11.66 -11.39
CA GLY A 100 -3.89 11.21 -12.20
C GLY A 100 -4.76 10.20 -11.49
N GLY A 101 -6.02 10.13 -11.91
CA GLY A 101 -6.96 9.08 -11.53
C GLY A 101 -7.12 8.07 -12.66
N ILE A 102 -7.12 6.80 -12.33
CA ILE A 102 -7.32 5.71 -13.28
C ILE A 102 -8.61 4.97 -12.99
N THR A 103 -9.35 4.64 -14.04
CA THR A 103 -10.56 3.81 -13.99
C THR A 103 -10.43 2.70 -15.01
N MET A 104 -10.59 1.46 -14.55
CA MET A 104 -10.47 0.25 -15.37
C MET A 104 -11.26 -0.90 -14.74
N TRP A 105 -11.16 -2.10 -15.32
CA TRP A 105 -11.76 -3.34 -14.83
C TRP A 105 -13.28 -3.29 -14.73
N THR A 106 -13.91 -3.21 -15.89
CA THR A 106 -15.36 -3.42 -16.00
C THR A 106 -15.74 -4.86 -15.68
N MET A 107 -16.65 -5.03 -14.73
CA MET A 107 -17.08 -6.34 -14.28
C MET A 107 -18.60 -6.46 -14.29
N ASP A 108 -19.12 -7.54 -14.81
CA ASP A 108 -20.50 -7.94 -14.62
C ASP A 108 -20.67 -8.64 -13.25
N ARG A 109 -21.92 -8.94 -12.87
CA ARG A 109 -22.24 -9.60 -11.60
C ARG A 109 -21.56 -10.95 -11.42
N ALA A 110 -21.42 -11.72 -12.50
CA ALA A 110 -20.82 -13.04 -12.44
C ALA A 110 -19.31 -12.96 -12.18
N LEU A 111 -18.64 -12.04 -12.87
CA LEU A 111 -17.22 -11.79 -12.67
C LEU A 111 -16.93 -11.14 -11.31
N MET A 112 -17.76 -10.18 -10.87
CA MET A 112 -17.64 -9.57 -9.54
C MET A 112 -17.63 -10.63 -8.43
N SER A 113 -18.48 -11.65 -8.51
CA SER A 113 -18.54 -12.70 -7.50
C SER A 113 -17.26 -13.56 -7.43
N LYS A 114 -16.48 -13.60 -8.52
CA LYS A 114 -15.22 -14.34 -8.61
C LYS A 114 -13.99 -13.47 -8.32
N ALA A 115 -14.02 -12.23 -8.75
CA ALA A 115 -12.88 -11.32 -8.67
C ALA A 115 -12.82 -10.50 -7.35
N ILE A 116 -13.98 -10.22 -6.74
CA ILE A 116 -14.03 -9.48 -5.46
C ILE A 116 -13.96 -10.48 -4.30
N LEU A 117 -12.75 -10.89 -3.98
CA LEU A 117 -12.48 -11.90 -2.94
C LEU A 117 -12.26 -11.26 -1.56
N ILE A 118 -11.70 -10.06 -1.51
CA ILE A 118 -11.28 -9.40 -0.27
C ILE A 118 -12.37 -8.41 0.16
N LYS A 119 -13.20 -8.83 1.08
CA LYS A 119 -14.41 -8.11 1.51
C LYS A 119 -14.22 -7.40 2.86
N GLY A 120 -15.03 -6.35 3.09
CA GLY A 120 -15.07 -5.65 4.38
C GLY A 120 -13.91 -4.66 4.60
N THR A 121 -13.09 -4.39 3.61
CA THR A 121 -11.87 -3.58 3.75
C THR A 121 -12.16 -2.13 4.12
N ILE A 122 -13.20 -1.52 3.54
CA ILE A 122 -13.62 -0.15 3.91
C ILE A 122 -14.11 -0.11 5.37
N THR A 123 -14.90 -1.10 5.79
CA THR A 123 -15.37 -1.19 7.20
C THR A 123 -14.18 -1.32 8.15
N LYS A 124 -13.19 -2.14 7.82
CA LYS A 124 -11.96 -2.29 8.62
C LYS A 124 -11.19 -0.97 8.72
N CYS A 125 -11.04 -0.24 7.62
CA CYS A 125 -10.40 1.08 7.64
C CYS A 125 -11.14 2.07 8.53
N ILE A 126 -12.48 2.09 8.49
CA ILE A 126 -13.29 2.95 9.37
C ILE A 126 -13.11 2.56 10.83
N GLN A 127 -13.10 1.26 11.15
CA GLN A 127 -12.87 0.77 12.51
C GLN A 127 -11.48 1.18 13.01
N LEU A 128 -10.43 0.95 12.21
CA LEU A 128 -9.07 1.34 12.53
C LEU A 128 -8.96 2.86 12.75
N GLY A 129 -9.53 3.65 11.84
CA GLY A 129 -9.52 5.11 11.92
C GLY A 129 -10.21 5.65 13.19
N LYS A 130 -11.33 5.03 13.62
CA LYS A 130 -11.99 5.40 14.88
C LYS A 130 -11.14 5.18 16.10
N ILE A 131 -10.25 4.21 16.07
CA ILE A 131 -9.38 3.85 17.18
C ILE A 131 -8.15 4.73 17.17
N ILE A 132 -7.43 4.81 16.05
CA ILE A 132 -6.25 5.66 15.92
C ILE A 132 -6.61 7.13 16.09
N GLY A 133 -7.78 7.55 15.62
CA GLY A 133 -8.28 8.92 15.75
C GLY A 133 -8.80 9.30 17.14
N ASN A 134 -8.82 8.39 18.11
CA ASN A 134 -9.22 8.72 19.47
C ASN A 134 -8.14 9.61 20.13
N GLU A 135 -8.55 10.72 20.76
CA GLU A 135 -7.63 11.71 21.33
C GLU A 135 -6.61 11.13 22.32
N GLN A 136 -7.00 10.12 23.11
CA GLN A 136 -6.07 9.48 24.04
C GLN A 136 -4.91 8.76 23.34
N TYR A 137 -5.14 8.21 22.14
CA TYR A 137 -4.09 7.56 21.34
C TYR A 137 -3.20 8.58 20.62
N LEU A 138 -3.73 9.77 20.32
CA LEU A 138 -2.97 10.87 19.71
C LEU A 138 -1.99 11.53 20.69
N ILE A 139 -2.26 11.47 22.01
CA ILE A 139 -1.42 12.08 23.05
C ILE A 139 -0.35 11.10 23.54
N LYS A 140 -0.72 9.85 23.74
CA LYS A 140 0.18 8.74 24.10
C LYS A 140 -0.35 7.46 23.47
N PRO A 141 0.14 7.09 22.28
CA PRO A 141 -0.28 5.85 21.66
C PRO A 141 0.12 4.68 22.55
N ASN A 142 -0.86 3.99 23.08
CA ASN A 142 -0.64 2.72 23.75
C ASN A 142 -0.53 1.63 22.66
N ILE A 143 0.70 1.25 22.37
CA ILE A 143 1.06 0.35 21.29
C ILE A 143 0.36 -1.01 21.43
N SER A 144 0.34 -1.57 22.64
CA SER A 144 -0.34 -2.84 22.91
C SER A 144 -1.85 -2.73 22.64
N SER A 145 -2.46 -1.56 22.90
CA SER A 145 -3.86 -1.34 22.58
C SER A 145 -4.10 -1.25 21.07
N ILE A 146 -3.21 -0.60 20.31
CA ILE A 146 -3.31 -0.53 18.85
C ILE A 146 -3.19 -1.94 18.25
N GLN A 147 -2.22 -2.74 18.69
CA GLN A 147 -2.03 -4.11 18.24
C GLN A 147 -3.23 -4.99 18.58
N ASN A 148 -3.74 -4.91 19.81
CA ASN A 148 -4.93 -5.67 20.23
C ASN A 148 -6.14 -5.33 19.38
N VAL A 149 -6.28 -4.07 18.99
CA VAL A 149 -7.39 -3.66 18.15
C VAL A 149 -7.22 -4.16 16.72
N LEU A 150 -6.03 -4.05 16.13
CA LEU A 150 -5.76 -4.62 14.82
C LEU A 150 -6.11 -6.11 14.79
N ASN A 151 -5.72 -6.85 15.81
CA ASN A 151 -6.05 -8.26 15.94
C ASN A 151 -7.57 -8.49 16.09
N THR A 152 -8.28 -7.64 16.84
CA THR A 152 -9.74 -7.73 17.01
C THR A 152 -10.50 -7.56 15.69
N ILE A 153 -9.98 -6.75 14.77
CA ILE A 153 -10.56 -6.54 13.43
C ILE A 153 -9.96 -7.48 12.36
N ASN A 154 -9.33 -8.57 12.80
CA ASN A 154 -8.67 -9.58 11.96
C ASN A 154 -7.55 -9.03 11.06
N TYR A 155 -6.83 -8.03 11.53
CA TYR A 155 -5.49 -7.69 11.03
C TYR A 155 -4.47 -8.31 11.99
N HIS A 156 -4.07 -9.55 11.72
CA HIS A 156 -2.97 -10.19 12.43
C HIS A 156 -1.73 -9.31 12.27
N SER A 157 -1.31 -8.69 13.36
CA SER A 157 -0.27 -7.66 13.35
C SER A 157 0.77 -7.89 14.42
N GLN A 158 2.00 -7.48 14.14
CA GLN A 158 3.10 -7.50 15.07
C GLN A 158 3.88 -6.18 15.02
N ILE A 159 4.39 -5.75 16.17
CA ILE A 159 5.38 -4.67 16.25
C ILE A 159 6.74 -5.27 15.89
N VAL A 160 7.35 -4.74 14.84
CA VAL A 160 8.65 -5.21 14.35
C VAL A 160 9.79 -4.51 15.06
N CYS A 161 9.68 -3.19 15.21
CA CYS A 161 10.65 -2.39 15.96
C CYS A 161 10.05 -1.08 16.47
N GLN A 162 10.74 -0.49 17.43
CA GLN A 162 10.51 0.85 17.96
C GLN A 162 11.85 1.58 18.01
N GLY A 163 11.84 2.87 17.75
CA GLY A 163 13.06 3.64 17.73
C GLY A 163 12.86 5.07 17.26
N LYS A 164 13.94 5.68 16.77
CA LYS A 164 13.95 7.06 16.25
C LYS A 164 14.36 7.10 14.79
N ILE A 165 13.70 7.93 14.00
CA ILE A 165 14.04 8.13 12.59
C ILE A 165 15.33 8.95 12.53
N LEU A 166 16.38 8.37 11.93
CA LEU A 166 17.64 9.07 11.71
C LEU A 166 17.67 9.79 10.37
N ASP A 167 17.22 9.11 9.32
CA ASP A 167 17.28 9.58 7.94
C ASP A 167 16.24 8.88 7.08
N ALA A 168 15.81 9.53 6.01
CA ALA A 168 15.07 8.91 4.93
C ALA A 168 15.42 9.60 3.61
N LYS A 169 15.52 8.82 2.55
CA LYS A 169 15.82 9.30 1.20
C LYS A 169 14.89 8.66 0.20
N ASN A 170 14.46 9.45 -0.77
CA ASN A 170 13.67 9.00 -1.89
C ASN A 170 14.38 9.31 -3.21
N THR A 171 14.15 8.47 -4.19
CA THR A 171 14.59 8.68 -5.57
C THR A 171 13.44 8.27 -6.48
N ALA A 172 12.87 9.21 -7.20
CA ALA A 172 11.83 8.92 -8.19
C ALA A 172 12.48 8.36 -9.46
N ILE A 173 12.22 7.11 -9.78
CA ILE A 173 12.74 6.43 -10.97
C ILE A 173 11.59 5.74 -11.70
N GLY A 174 11.36 6.11 -12.95
CA GLY A 174 10.37 5.44 -13.82
C GLY A 174 8.93 5.50 -13.30
N GLY A 175 8.56 6.55 -12.56
CA GLY A 175 7.24 6.71 -11.95
C GLY A 175 7.06 5.90 -10.65
N PHE A 176 8.16 5.42 -10.06
CA PHE A 176 8.17 4.82 -8.74
C PHE A 176 8.97 5.68 -7.76
N ASP A 177 8.43 5.83 -6.57
CA ASP A 177 9.12 6.39 -5.43
C ASP A 177 9.89 5.26 -4.72
N SER A 178 11.20 5.21 -4.94
CA SER A 178 12.09 4.20 -4.34
C SER A 178 12.98 4.83 -3.30
N GLY A 179 13.10 4.22 -2.13
CA GLY A 179 13.88 4.84 -1.08
C GLY A 179 14.20 3.94 0.10
N LEU A 180 14.81 4.58 1.06
CA LEU A 180 15.31 3.97 2.29
C LEU A 180 15.05 4.88 3.47
N MET A 181 14.47 4.33 4.53
CA MET A 181 14.40 4.98 5.85
C MET A 181 15.33 4.24 6.81
N THR A 182 16.08 4.96 7.62
CA THR A 182 16.97 4.44 8.66
C THR A 182 16.45 4.80 10.04
N ILE A 183 16.32 3.80 10.89
CA ILE A 183 15.78 3.90 12.25
C ILE A 183 16.86 3.41 13.22
N GLN A 184 17.11 4.17 14.28
CA GLN A 184 17.88 3.72 15.43
C GLN A 184 16.94 3.01 16.39
N GLN A 185 17.21 1.75 16.69
CA GLN A 185 16.37 0.94 17.56
C GLN A 185 16.57 1.31 19.03
N ASP A 186 15.48 1.41 19.80
CA ASP A 186 15.55 1.83 21.21
C ASP A 186 16.28 0.81 22.10
N GLN A 187 16.05 -0.48 21.88
CA GLN A 187 16.60 -1.53 22.72
C GLN A 187 18.08 -1.82 22.44
N THR A 188 18.52 -1.59 21.19
CA THR A 188 19.89 -1.82 20.72
C THR A 188 20.31 -0.63 19.85
N PRO A 189 20.70 0.52 20.46
CA PRO A 189 20.98 1.76 19.71
C PRO A 189 22.10 1.65 18.67
N GLU A 190 23.00 0.67 18.83
CA GLU A 190 24.03 0.32 17.85
C GLU A 190 23.49 -0.38 16.61
N ASN A 191 22.29 -0.96 16.71
CA ASN A 191 21.60 -1.62 15.61
C ASN A 191 20.74 -0.64 14.83
N LEU A 192 20.87 -0.65 13.51
CA LEU A 192 20.05 0.14 12.60
C LEU A 192 19.03 -0.76 11.90
N ILE A 193 17.79 -0.35 11.98
CA ILE A 193 16.71 -0.93 11.18
C ILE A 193 16.55 -0.08 9.92
N LYS A 194 16.41 -0.73 8.78
CA LYS A 194 16.20 -0.08 7.49
C LYS A 194 14.87 -0.51 6.90
N ILE A 195 14.02 0.46 6.52
CA ILE A 195 12.82 0.20 5.72
C ILE A 195 13.16 0.55 4.29
N ILE A 196 13.11 -0.45 3.42
CA ILE A 196 13.31 -0.30 1.98
C ILE A 196 11.91 -0.25 1.35
N PHE A 197 11.68 0.75 0.51
CA PHE A 197 10.38 0.94 -0.12
C PHE A 197 10.49 1.22 -1.63
N GLN A 198 9.46 0.83 -2.37
CA GLN A 198 9.18 1.23 -3.75
C GLN A 198 7.67 1.45 -3.86
N ASN A 199 7.23 2.70 -3.79
CA ASN A 199 5.89 3.16 -3.45
C ASN A 199 5.48 2.65 -2.05
N GLU A 200 5.30 1.33 -1.91
CA GLU A 200 4.99 0.66 -0.65
C GLU A 200 6.26 0.23 0.09
N SER A 201 6.16 0.12 1.41
CA SER A 201 7.24 -0.47 2.22
C SER A 201 7.34 -1.96 1.92
N LEU A 202 8.54 -2.41 1.53
CA LEU A 202 8.78 -3.76 1.02
C LEU A 202 9.59 -4.65 1.95
N ILE A 203 10.54 -4.07 2.69
CA ILE A 203 11.47 -4.81 3.53
C ILE A 203 11.73 -4.03 4.80
N VAL A 204 11.68 -4.70 5.94
CA VAL A 204 12.31 -4.25 7.19
C VAL A 204 13.57 -5.07 7.39
N TRP A 205 14.72 -4.41 7.30
CA TRP A 205 16.04 -5.03 7.38
C TRP A 205 16.71 -4.70 8.71
N ASP A 206 17.19 -5.70 9.41
CA ASP A 206 18.03 -5.54 10.61
C ASP A 206 19.50 -5.55 10.20
N SER A 207 20.19 -4.41 10.36
CA SER A 207 21.60 -4.27 9.99
C SER A 207 22.54 -5.03 10.93
N GLY A 208 22.13 -5.28 12.18
CA GLY A 208 22.93 -6.05 13.15
C GLY A 208 22.87 -7.54 12.88
N GLN A 209 21.73 -8.05 12.49
CA GLN A 209 21.57 -9.45 12.09
C GLN A 209 21.98 -9.71 10.64
N GLY A 210 22.03 -8.65 9.80
CA GLY A 210 22.31 -8.77 8.36
C GLY A 210 21.20 -9.51 7.60
N SER A 211 19.95 -9.43 8.05
CA SER A 211 18.82 -10.17 7.49
C SER A 211 17.51 -9.37 7.56
N PRO A 212 16.53 -9.65 6.70
CA PRO A 212 15.22 -9.06 6.83
C PRO A 212 14.47 -9.64 8.03
N LEU A 213 13.74 -8.79 8.76
CA LEU A 213 12.80 -9.17 9.79
C LEU A 213 11.44 -9.53 9.19
N VAL A 214 11.03 -8.80 8.17
CA VAL A 214 9.79 -9.02 7.42
C VAL A 214 9.94 -8.45 6.01
N THR A 215 9.28 -9.07 5.05
CA THR A 215 9.20 -8.59 3.67
C THR A 215 7.76 -8.54 3.18
N ALA A 216 7.48 -7.78 2.11
CA ALA A 216 6.29 -8.01 1.32
C ALA A 216 6.21 -9.50 0.90
N PRO A 217 5.00 -10.08 0.78
CA PRO A 217 3.68 -9.43 0.68
C PRO A 217 3.07 -8.95 2.01
N ASP A 218 3.64 -9.21 3.17
CA ASP A 218 3.13 -8.65 4.42
C ASP A 218 3.18 -7.12 4.36
N LEU A 219 2.13 -6.48 4.86
CA LEU A 219 2.02 -5.03 4.88
C LEU A 219 2.93 -4.48 6.00
N ILE A 220 3.82 -3.58 5.64
CA ILE A 220 4.69 -2.84 6.55
C ILE A 220 4.16 -1.42 6.64
N SER A 221 3.76 -1.02 7.84
CA SER A 221 3.29 0.32 8.17
C SER A 221 4.01 0.87 9.38
N TYR A 222 3.94 2.17 9.59
CA TYR A 222 4.55 2.78 10.76
C TYR A 222 3.71 3.94 11.30
N LEU A 223 3.84 4.14 12.59
CA LEU A 223 3.33 5.28 13.33
C LEU A 223 4.50 6.16 13.71
N ILE A 224 4.40 7.46 13.46
CA ILE A 224 5.41 8.43 13.83
C ILE A 224 4.80 9.39 14.86
N ILE A 225 5.53 9.61 15.95
CA ILE A 225 5.13 10.50 17.04
C ILE A 225 6.06 11.73 16.97
N PRO A 226 5.63 12.84 16.35
CA PRO A 226 6.44 14.05 16.25
C PRO A 226 6.65 14.67 17.63
N GLU A 227 7.82 15.20 17.90
CA GLU A 227 8.11 15.92 19.16
C GLU A 227 7.23 17.16 19.36
N ALA A 228 6.83 17.81 18.28
CA ALA A 228 5.95 18.98 18.34
C ALA A 228 4.49 18.54 18.57
N THR A 229 3.99 18.75 19.77
CA THR A 229 2.69 18.34 20.32
C THR A 229 1.45 18.87 19.59
N HIS A 230 1.59 19.60 18.49
CA HIS A 230 0.47 20.22 17.77
C HIS A 230 0.06 19.50 16.48
N LYS A 231 0.81 18.51 16.02
CA LYS A 231 0.44 17.72 14.84
C LYS A 231 -0.20 16.40 15.28
N ARG A 232 -1.49 16.26 14.97
CA ARG A 232 -2.29 15.05 15.30
C ARG A 232 -2.13 13.91 14.29
N GLN A 233 -1.15 13.94 13.40
CA GLN A 233 -0.94 12.88 12.44
C GLN A 233 -0.01 11.83 13.05
N LEU A 234 -0.49 10.59 13.17
CA LEU A 234 0.30 9.43 13.62
C LEU A 234 0.69 8.52 12.47
N VAL A 235 -0.17 8.41 11.45
CA VAL A 235 0.04 7.55 10.30
C VAL A 235 0.62 8.36 9.16
N TYR A 236 1.72 7.91 8.61
CA TYR A 236 2.42 8.53 7.50
C TYR A 236 2.63 7.51 6.38
N SER A 237 2.51 7.94 5.14
CA SER A 237 2.98 7.19 3.98
C SER A 237 4.47 7.46 3.74
N ASN A 238 5.10 6.68 2.86
CA ASN A 238 6.50 6.90 2.49
C ASN A 238 6.72 8.30 1.86
N SER A 239 5.76 8.81 1.11
CA SER A 239 5.82 10.17 0.55
C SER A 239 5.59 11.27 1.59
N ASP A 240 4.79 11.00 2.64
CA ASP A 240 4.51 12.01 3.67
C ASP A 240 5.75 12.38 4.50
N ILE A 241 6.71 11.48 4.65
CA ILE A 241 7.94 11.72 5.43
C ILE A 241 9.02 12.45 4.63
N ILE A 242 8.90 12.49 3.32
CA ILE A 242 9.89 13.05 2.41
C ILE A 242 9.54 14.50 2.06
N ASP A 243 10.55 15.36 2.10
CA ASP A 243 10.46 16.71 1.56
C ASP A 243 10.56 16.63 0.03
N PRO A 244 9.55 17.10 -0.71
CA PRO A 244 9.52 16.98 -2.17
C PRO A 244 10.60 17.78 -2.88
N SER A 245 11.16 18.81 -2.24
CA SER A 245 12.20 19.66 -2.82
C SER A 245 13.60 19.07 -2.69
N THR A 246 13.87 18.39 -1.57
CA THR A 246 15.19 17.82 -1.27
C THR A 246 15.27 16.31 -1.49
N GLN A 247 14.12 15.64 -1.57
CA GLN A 247 14.00 14.17 -1.62
C GLN A 247 14.62 13.48 -0.39
N GLN A 248 14.62 14.17 0.74
CA GLN A 248 15.13 13.70 2.02
C GLN A 248 14.07 13.78 3.11
N LEU A 249 14.37 13.18 4.27
CA LEU A 249 13.50 13.24 5.44
C LEU A 249 13.17 14.70 5.79
N LYS A 250 11.90 14.98 6.04
CA LYS A 250 11.46 16.27 6.57
C LYS A 250 12.14 16.57 7.91
N GLU A 251 12.67 17.77 8.09
CA GLU A 251 13.46 18.14 9.26
C GLU A 251 12.67 17.97 10.58
N GLU A 252 11.36 18.24 10.56
CA GLU A 252 10.50 18.07 11.73
C GLU A 252 10.27 16.61 12.15
N LEU A 253 10.65 15.65 11.32
CA LEU A 253 10.53 14.21 11.62
C LEU A 253 11.86 13.58 12.02
N LYS A 254 12.95 14.33 11.97
CA LYS A 254 14.26 13.86 12.39
C LYS A 254 14.26 13.62 13.90
N ASN A 255 14.72 12.45 14.32
CA ASN A 255 14.68 11.94 15.69
C ASN A 255 13.27 11.74 16.27
N ALA A 256 12.20 11.86 15.46
CA ALA A 256 10.86 11.52 15.89
C ALA A 256 10.78 10.02 16.26
N GLU A 257 10.00 9.72 17.30
CA GLU A 257 9.71 8.33 17.66
C GLU A 257 8.92 7.64 16.56
N ILE A 258 9.30 6.42 16.23
CA ILE A 258 8.65 5.59 15.22
C ILE A 258 8.38 4.18 15.76
N ILE A 259 7.21 3.67 15.41
CA ILE A 259 6.79 2.30 15.69
C ILE A 259 6.51 1.64 14.35
N VAL A 260 7.22 0.59 14.04
CA VAL A 260 7.03 -0.19 12.80
C VAL A 260 6.15 -1.39 13.10
N LEU A 261 5.07 -1.48 12.36
CA LEU A 261 4.06 -2.53 12.44
C LEU A 261 4.07 -3.35 11.16
N THR A 262 3.92 -4.65 11.28
CA THR A 262 3.60 -5.50 10.14
C THR A 262 2.22 -6.12 10.31
N MET A 263 1.52 -6.32 9.21
CA MET A 263 0.24 -7.01 9.15
C MET A 263 0.31 -8.10 8.07
N LYS A 264 -0.22 -9.28 8.38
CA LYS A 264 -0.23 -10.37 7.39
C LYS A 264 -0.97 -9.96 6.13
N ALA A 265 -0.40 -10.33 5.00
CA ALA A 265 -1.11 -10.24 3.74
C ALA A 265 -2.43 -11.02 3.80
N PRO A 266 -3.49 -10.54 3.13
CA PRO A 266 -4.73 -11.30 3.05
C PRO A 266 -4.48 -12.71 2.51
N GLN A 267 -5.03 -13.73 3.20
CA GLN A 267 -4.85 -15.14 2.82
C GLN A 267 -5.22 -15.39 1.37
N THR A 268 -6.24 -14.71 0.87
CA THR A 268 -6.68 -14.78 -0.54
C THR A 268 -5.64 -14.31 -1.56
N LEU A 269 -4.65 -13.51 -1.16
CA LEU A 269 -3.48 -13.19 -2.01
C LEU A 269 -2.41 -14.30 -1.95
N LEU A 270 -2.41 -15.12 -0.91
CA LEU A 270 -1.39 -16.12 -0.62
C LEU A 270 -1.88 -17.55 -0.84
N ASP A 271 -3.19 -17.76 -1.04
CA ASP A 271 -3.81 -19.07 -1.07
C ASP A 271 -3.32 -19.90 -2.28
N GLN A 272 -2.60 -20.97 -1.97
CA GLN A 272 -2.01 -21.86 -2.96
C GLN A 272 -3.01 -22.88 -3.54
N GLU A 273 -4.19 -23.03 -2.94
CA GLU A 273 -5.19 -24.02 -3.40
C GLU A 273 -5.89 -23.63 -4.70
N SER A 274 -5.94 -22.35 -5.02
CA SER A 274 -6.33 -21.89 -6.36
C SER A 274 -5.11 -21.75 -7.27
N ASN A 275 -4.57 -22.84 -7.69
CA ASN A 275 -3.29 -23.15 -8.34
C ASN A 275 -2.72 -22.20 -9.43
N LEU A 276 -3.33 -21.09 -9.78
CA LEU A 276 -2.87 -20.18 -10.83
C LEU A 276 -2.71 -18.73 -10.34
N ILE A 277 -3.47 -18.32 -9.36
CA ILE A 277 -3.64 -16.91 -9.01
C ILE A 277 -2.62 -16.48 -7.97
N SER A 278 -2.48 -17.21 -6.87
CA SER A 278 -1.52 -16.90 -5.81
C SER A 278 -0.07 -16.94 -6.31
N SER A 279 0.24 -17.84 -7.23
CA SER A 279 1.59 -17.91 -7.80
C SER A 279 1.96 -16.68 -8.61
N SER A 280 1.01 -16.05 -9.32
CA SER A 280 1.28 -14.85 -10.11
C SER A 280 1.49 -13.61 -9.23
N VAL A 281 0.68 -13.43 -8.18
CA VAL A 281 0.83 -12.31 -7.24
C VAL A 281 2.13 -12.43 -6.45
N LEU A 282 2.43 -13.61 -5.89
CA LEU A 282 3.70 -13.85 -5.20
C LEU A 282 4.92 -13.66 -6.10
N LYS A 283 4.82 -14.08 -7.37
CA LYS A 283 5.87 -13.83 -8.35
C LYS A 283 6.10 -12.35 -8.56
N SER A 284 5.04 -11.56 -8.71
CA SER A 284 5.14 -10.11 -8.84
C SER A 284 5.76 -9.46 -7.59
N PHE A 285 5.44 -9.94 -6.38
CA PHE A 285 6.13 -9.47 -5.16
C PHE A 285 7.62 -9.83 -5.17
N HIS A 286 8.01 -11.03 -5.60
CA HIS A 286 9.42 -11.39 -5.75
C HIS A 286 10.13 -10.49 -6.76
N GLU A 287 9.51 -10.18 -7.89
CA GLU A 287 10.07 -9.26 -8.90
C GLU A 287 10.30 -7.86 -8.32
N VAL A 288 9.33 -7.34 -7.55
CA VAL A 288 9.48 -6.03 -6.89
C VAL A 288 10.58 -6.06 -5.82
N LEU A 289 10.68 -7.13 -5.03
CA LEU A 289 11.76 -7.31 -4.07
C LEU A 289 13.14 -7.38 -4.75
N GLN A 290 13.22 -8.06 -5.90
CA GLN A 290 14.46 -8.12 -6.72
C GLN A 290 14.83 -6.74 -7.28
N ASN A 291 13.86 -5.93 -7.69
CA ASN A 291 14.11 -4.56 -8.16
C ASN A 291 14.76 -3.67 -7.10
N VAL A 292 14.50 -3.93 -5.82
CA VAL A 292 15.16 -3.22 -4.71
C VAL A 292 16.38 -3.97 -4.16
N GLY A 293 16.85 -5.00 -4.87
CA GLY A 293 18.11 -5.72 -4.58
C GLY A 293 17.96 -6.91 -3.62
N TYR A 294 16.76 -7.37 -3.32
CA TYR A 294 16.55 -8.53 -2.47
C TYR A 294 16.16 -9.77 -3.28
N TYR A 295 16.98 -10.81 -3.21
CA TYR A 295 16.82 -12.08 -3.96
C TYR A 295 16.48 -13.27 -3.07
N GLY A 296 16.18 -13.03 -1.79
CA GLY A 296 15.80 -14.06 -0.84
C GLY A 296 14.33 -14.46 -0.93
N ALA A 297 13.94 -15.40 -0.09
CA ALA A 297 12.54 -15.78 0.10
C ALA A 297 11.75 -14.66 0.80
N CYS A 298 10.44 -14.60 0.57
CA CYS A 298 9.57 -13.74 1.36
C CYS A 298 9.59 -14.19 2.83
N ILE A 299 9.78 -13.24 3.73
CA ILE A 299 9.80 -13.46 5.17
C ILE A 299 8.52 -12.88 5.76
N SER A 300 7.65 -13.75 6.24
CA SER A 300 6.46 -13.36 7.00
C SER A 300 6.75 -13.40 8.49
N PHE A 301 6.16 -12.51 9.26
CA PHE A 301 6.26 -12.60 10.70
C PHE A 301 5.55 -13.86 11.22
N GLN A 302 6.10 -14.44 12.27
CA GLN A 302 5.49 -15.59 12.94
C GLN A 302 4.59 -15.09 14.07
N GLU A 303 3.35 -15.57 14.11
CA GLU A 303 2.48 -15.33 15.24
C GLU A 303 3.07 -16.06 16.47
N GLU A 304 3.20 -15.35 17.57
CA GLU A 304 3.49 -16.03 18.84
C GLU A 304 2.29 -16.94 19.15
N ALA A 305 2.59 -18.24 19.37
CA ALA A 305 1.61 -19.29 19.59
C ALA A 305 0.88 -19.13 20.94
#